data_837d2126d2695db31ea8055a380946df
#
_entry.id   837d2126d2695db31ea8055a380946df
#
_cell.length_a   1.000
_cell.length_b   1.000
_cell.length_c   1.000
_cell.angle_alpha   90.00
_cell.angle_beta   90.00
_cell.angle_gamma   90.00
#
_symmetry.space_group_name_H-M   'P 1'
#
loop_
_entity.id
_entity.type
_entity.pdbx_description
1 polymer ?
#
loop_
_entity_poly.entity_id
_entity_poly.type
_entity_poly.pdbx_seq_one_letter_code
_entity_poly.pdbx_strand_id
1 'polypeptide(L)'
;MSRFNNLEFGNESDEQTRLQKPAIKGEAHYLAEARAAFENANFELALRLYSKVLEFNPDNAAAWTGQVRMLIELGEFREAKLWADKALERFPQEPELLAAKAVALARTGDLQGALVFSDAAIEERGDTPYLWLARADVLLAREETRADYCFEKAQLLAPHDWFVAWLAARVRCFYEQFALALKLLQQAIEWNAAHFVLWLELGRCQQSLGLVGAAKHSLLQARQLNPDCRQTADALAKVAATGLGSRLRGWWWRLSKR
;
A
#
# COMPACT_ATOMS: atom_id res chain seq x y z
N MET A 1 -53.02 -48.21 -9.21
CA MET A 1 -52.69 -47.11 -10.14
C MET A 1 -51.62 -46.30 -9.53
N SER A 2 -50.57 -46.52 -10.02
CA SER A 2 -49.25 -46.08 -10.32
C SER A 2 -48.68 -45.01 -9.36
N ARG A 3 -47.84 -45.49 -8.45
CA ARG A 3 -47.02 -44.72 -7.49
C ARG A 3 -45.66 -44.31 -8.07
N PHE A 4 -45.47 -44.42 -9.41
CA PHE A 4 -44.15 -44.29 -10.04
C PHE A 4 -44.05 -43.21 -11.14
N ASN A 5 -45.06 -42.34 -11.31
CA ASN A 5 -45.01 -41.30 -12.34
C ASN A 5 -44.29 -40.01 -11.98
N ASN A 6 -43.63 -39.95 -10.81
CA ASN A 6 -42.91 -38.73 -10.37
C ASN A 6 -41.39 -38.92 -10.22
N LEU A 7 -40.82 -39.95 -10.83
CA LEU A 7 -39.38 -40.23 -10.72
C LEU A 7 -38.54 -39.92 -11.94
N GLU A 8 -39.15 -39.38 -13.04
CA GLU A 8 -38.42 -39.19 -14.30
C GLU A 8 -38.23 -37.75 -14.78
N PHE A 9 -38.62 -36.75 -13.98
CA PHE A 9 -38.24 -35.36 -14.31
C PHE A 9 -37.43 -34.78 -13.19
N GLY A 10 -36.14 -35.18 -13.17
CA GLY A 10 -35.12 -34.42 -12.51
C GLY A 10 -35.03 -33.05 -13.18
N ASN A 11 -35.37 -31.99 -12.44
CA ASN A 11 -35.29 -30.62 -12.93
C ASN A 11 -33.89 -30.33 -13.45
N GLU A 12 -33.75 -29.96 -14.73
CA GLU A 12 -32.51 -29.45 -15.34
C GLU A 12 -31.91 -28.25 -14.56
N SER A 13 -32.72 -27.56 -13.75
CA SER A 13 -32.30 -26.52 -12.83
C SER A 13 -31.41 -27.02 -11.67
N ASP A 14 -31.58 -28.28 -11.23
CA ASP A 14 -30.78 -28.87 -10.15
C ASP A 14 -29.43 -29.40 -10.64
N GLU A 15 -29.29 -29.74 -11.92
CA GLU A 15 -28.00 -30.12 -12.52
C GLU A 15 -27.11 -28.91 -12.79
N GLN A 16 -27.65 -27.77 -13.19
CA GLN A 16 -26.88 -26.53 -13.33
C GLN A 16 -26.41 -25.97 -11.99
N THR A 17 -27.16 -26.18 -10.92
CA THR A 17 -26.75 -25.77 -9.56
C THR A 17 -25.71 -26.72 -8.96
N ARG A 18 -25.64 -27.99 -9.39
CA ARG A 18 -24.62 -28.95 -8.93
C ARG A 18 -23.28 -28.85 -9.65
N LEU A 19 -23.20 -28.12 -10.78
CA LEU A 19 -21.97 -27.96 -11.56
C LEU A 19 -21.13 -26.75 -11.20
N GLN A 20 -21.60 -25.86 -10.34
CA GLN A 20 -20.75 -24.85 -9.72
C GLN A 20 -20.02 -25.45 -8.51
N LYS A 21 -19.11 -26.40 -8.74
CA LYS A 21 -18.05 -26.63 -7.75
C LYS A 21 -17.38 -25.29 -7.49
N PRO A 22 -17.27 -24.83 -6.23
CA PRO A 22 -16.54 -23.60 -5.95
C PRO A 22 -15.16 -23.74 -6.61
N ALA A 23 -14.83 -22.82 -7.50
CA ALA A 23 -13.54 -22.83 -8.16
C ALA A 23 -12.50 -22.92 -7.03
N ILE A 24 -11.67 -23.99 -7.07
CA ILE A 24 -10.64 -24.18 -6.05
C ILE A 24 -9.73 -22.97 -6.18
N LYS A 25 -9.81 -22.07 -5.18
CA LYS A 25 -8.96 -20.87 -5.10
C LYS A 25 -7.52 -21.36 -4.96
N GLY A 26 -6.73 -21.23 -6.02
CA GLY A 26 -5.33 -21.63 -6.04
C GLY A 26 -4.38 -20.46 -5.76
N GLU A 27 -3.09 -20.72 -5.82
CA GLU A 27 -2.00 -19.77 -5.64
C GLU A 27 -2.20 -18.47 -6.43
N ALA A 28 -2.45 -18.57 -7.75
CA ALA A 28 -2.61 -17.41 -8.63
C ALA A 28 -3.80 -16.52 -8.22
N HIS A 29 -4.88 -17.10 -7.72
CA HIS A 29 -6.04 -16.36 -7.23
C HIS A 29 -5.67 -15.52 -5.99
N TYR A 30 -5.04 -16.15 -4.99
CA TYR A 30 -4.64 -15.43 -3.77
C TYR A 30 -3.57 -14.39 -4.04
N LEU A 31 -2.66 -14.61 -4.99
CA LEU A 31 -1.65 -13.64 -5.37
C LEU A 31 -2.29 -12.39 -6.02
N ALA A 32 -3.27 -12.59 -6.89
CA ALA A 32 -4.02 -11.49 -7.51
C ALA A 32 -4.85 -10.72 -6.48
N GLU A 33 -5.54 -11.40 -5.56
CA GLU A 33 -6.28 -10.77 -4.47
C GLU A 33 -5.34 -10.00 -3.51
N ALA A 34 -4.15 -10.54 -3.20
CA ALA A 34 -3.16 -9.87 -2.37
C ALA A 34 -2.68 -8.56 -3.00
N ARG A 35 -2.40 -8.59 -4.30
CA ARG A 35 -2.03 -7.39 -5.07
C ARG A 35 -3.15 -6.36 -5.06
N ALA A 36 -4.37 -6.75 -5.34
CA ALA A 36 -5.53 -5.85 -5.29
C ALA A 36 -5.76 -5.27 -3.88
N ALA A 37 -5.58 -6.06 -2.83
CA ALA A 37 -5.65 -5.57 -1.45
C ALA A 37 -4.54 -4.55 -1.15
N PHE A 38 -3.32 -4.77 -1.64
CA PHE A 38 -2.21 -3.81 -1.52
C PHE A 38 -2.53 -2.49 -2.24
N GLU A 39 -2.98 -2.53 -3.48
CA GLU A 39 -3.37 -1.36 -4.26
C GLU A 39 -4.48 -0.56 -3.55
N ASN A 40 -5.37 -1.22 -2.83
CA ASN A 40 -6.42 -0.62 -2.02
C ASN A 40 -5.99 -0.20 -0.60
N ALA A 41 -4.68 -0.19 -0.31
CA ALA A 41 -4.10 0.12 0.99
C ALA A 41 -4.67 -0.72 2.16
N ASN A 42 -5.18 -1.93 1.85
CA ASN A 42 -5.61 -2.89 2.84
C ASN A 42 -4.46 -3.87 3.16
N PHE A 43 -3.43 -3.32 3.82
CA PHE A 43 -2.16 -4.03 4.04
C PHE A 43 -2.31 -5.27 4.91
N GLU A 44 -3.21 -5.25 5.90
CA GLU A 44 -3.49 -6.43 6.73
C GLU A 44 -4.12 -7.58 5.93
N LEU A 45 -5.06 -7.25 5.02
CA LEU A 45 -5.64 -8.25 4.14
C LEU A 45 -4.60 -8.77 3.15
N ALA A 46 -3.81 -7.88 2.54
CA ALA A 46 -2.75 -8.26 1.62
C ALA A 46 -1.73 -9.19 2.31
N LEU A 47 -1.31 -8.87 3.53
CA LEU A 47 -0.40 -9.72 4.34
C LEU A 47 -0.96 -11.13 4.52
N ARG A 48 -2.23 -11.25 4.92
CA ARG A 48 -2.89 -12.56 5.08
C ARG A 48 -2.97 -13.33 3.77
N LEU A 49 -3.25 -12.63 2.66
CA LEU A 49 -3.36 -13.27 1.35
C LEU A 49 -2.00 -13.72 0.82
N TYR A 50 -0.92 -12.96 1.02
CA TYR A 50 0.43 -13.42 0.72
C TYR A 50 0.81 -14.64 1.57
N SER A 51 0.45 -14.67 2.86
CA SER A 51 0.64 -15.87 3.70
C SER A 51 -0.11 -17.08 3.14
N LYS A 52 -1.33 -16.87 2.62
CA LYS A 52 -2.08 -17.93 1.93
C LYS A 52 -1.36 -18.44 0.69
N VAL A 53 -0.77 -17.57 -0.13
CA VAL A 53 0.04 -18.00 -1.29
C VAL A 53 1.17 -18.92 -0.83
N LEU A 54 1.87 -18.59 0.27
CA LEU A 54 2.98 -19.36 0.79
C LEU A 54 2.55 -20.72 1.41
N GLU A 55 1.29 -20.87 1.84
CA GLU A 55 0.73 -22.18 2.22
C GLU A 55 0.61 -23.11 1.00
N PHE A 56 0.31 -22.59 -0.19
CA PHE A 56 0.23 -23.36 -1.44
C PHE A 56 1.60 -23.57 -2.06
N ASN A 57 2.42 -22.53 -2.09
CA ASN A 57 3.73 -22.55 -2.72
C ASN A 57 4.76 -21.77 -1.86
N PRO A 58 5.48 -22.47 -0.98
CA PRO A 58 6.54 -21.85 -0.19
C PRO A 58 7.72 -21.31 -1.02
N ASP A 59 7.82 -21.70 -2.29
CA ASP A 59 8.87 -21.26 -3.22
C ASP A 59 8.46 -20.03 -4.05
N ASN A 60 7.36 -19.37 -3.72
CA ASN A 60 6.95 -18.14 -4.37
C ASN A 60 7.68 -16.92 -3.77
N ALA A 61 8.79 -16.50 -4.42
CA ALA A 61 9.60 -15.36 -3.99
C ALA A 61 8.78 -14.04 -3.96
N ALA A 62 7.87 -13.85 -4.93
CA ALA A 62 7.02 -12.65 -4.96
C ALA A 62 6.08 -12.56 -3.75
N ALA A 63 5.58 -13.69 -3.26
CA ALA A 63 4.75 -13.73 -2.06
C ALA A 63 5.56 -13.44 -0.80
N TRP A 64 6.79 -13.93 -0.68
CA TRP A 64 7.71 -13.56 0.40
C TRP A 64 8.00 -12.06 0.40
N THR A 65 8.36 -11.51 -0.75
CA THR A 65 8.60 -10.07 -0.92
C THR A 65 7.35 -9.27 -0.56
N GLY A 66 6.18 -9.69 -1.06
CA GLY A 66 4.90 -9.05 -0.74
C GLY A 66 4.62 -9.04 0.76
N GLN A 67 4.86 -10.15 1.45
CA GLN A 67 4.67 -10.27 2.90
C GLN A 67 5.57 -9.28 3.66
N VAL A 68 6.86 -9.20 3.32
CA VAL A 68 7.81 -8.26 3.94
C VAL A 68 7.39 -6.81 3.67
N ARG A 69 6.97 -6.50 2.44
CA ARG A 69 6.49 -5.15 2.08
C ARG A 69 5.24 -4.76 2.87
N MET A 70 4.29 -5.68 3.07
CA MET A 70 3.09 -5.38 3.87
C MET A 70 3.43 -5.11 5.34
N LEU A 71 4.38 -5.82 5.92
CA LEU A 71 4.86 -5.54 7.27
C LEU A 71 5.51 -4.15 7.37
N ILE A 72 6.26 -3.73 6.35
CA ILE A 72 6.80 -2.36 6.27
C ILE A 72 5.68 -1.32 6.22
N GLU A 73 4.65 -1.54 5.39
CA GLU A 73 3.52 -0.62 5.26
C GLU A 73 2.65 -0.52 6.53
N LEU A 74 2.64 -1.59 7.33
CA LEU A 74 1.97 -1.64 8.65
C LEU A 74 2.81 -1.02 9.77
N GLY A 75 4.08 -0.68 9.51
CA GLY A 75 5.02 -0.15 10.51
C GLY A 75 5.69 -1.21 11.39
N GLU A 76 5.49 -2.49 11.07
CA GLU A 76 6.06 -3.65 11.79
C GLU A 76 7.48 -3.95 11.28
N PHE A 77 8.39 -2.97 11.45
CA PHE A 77 9.71 -3.01 10.82
C PHE A 77 10.62 -4.11 11.37
N ARG A 78 10.48 -4.48 12.65
CA ARG A 78 11.26 -5.56 13.27
C ARG A 78 10.85 -6.92 12.70
N GLU A 79 9.56 -7.12 12.57
CA GLU A 79 8.96 -8.31 11.96
C GLU A 79 9.30 -8.37 10.47
N ALA A 80 9.24 -7.25 9.76
CA ALA A 80 9.66 -7.16 8.36
C ALA A 80 11.11 -7.60 8.17
N LYS A 81 12.04 -7.15 9.03
CA LYS A 81 13.43 -7.60 9.03
C LYS A 81 13.54 -9.11 9.26
N LEU A 82 12.86 -9.63 10.28
CA LEU A 82 12.89 -11.07 10.61
C LEU A 82 12.41 -11.93 9.45
N TRP A 83 11.29 -11.54 8.83
CA TRP A 83 10.73 -12.28 7.69
C TRP A 83 11.58 -12.12 6.43
N ALA A 84 12.24 -10.96 6.22
CA ALA A 84 13.20 -10.78 5.15
C ALA A 84 14.44 -11.67 5.35
N ASP A 85 14.97 -11.79 6.56
CA ASP A 85 16.10 -12.68 6.89
C ASP A 85 15.75 -14.12 6.53
N LYS A 86 14.58 -14.60 6.99
CA LYS A 86 14.09 -15.95 6.71
C LYS A 86 13.87 -16.20 5.21
N ALA A 87 13.33 -15.24 4.49
CA ALA A 87 13.10 -15.36 3.05
C ALA A 87 14.42 -15.38 2.27
N LEU A 88 15.42 -14.59 2.68
CA LEU A 88 16.74 -14.55 2.05
C LEU A 88 17.58 -15.82 2.29
N GLU A 89 17.29 -16.61 3.32
CA GLU A 89 17.87 -17.96 3.45
C GLU A 89 17.48 -18.84 2.26
N ARG A 90 16.27 -18.63 1.71
CA ARG A 90 15.74 -19.41 0.58
C ARG A 90 16.02 -18.74 -0.78
N PHE A 91 16.00 -17.42 -0.83
CA PHE A 91 16.18 -16.61 -2.04
C PHE A 91 17.26 -15.55 -1.82
N PRO A 92 18.54 -15.95 -1.69
CA PRO A 92 19.62 -15.05 -1.24
C PRO A 92 19.92 -13.90 -2.23
N GLN A 93 19.55 -14.07 -3.49
CA GLN A 93 19.80 -13.09 -4.57
C GLN A 93 18.52 -12.47 -5.13
N GLU A 94 17.39 -12.57 -4.44
CA GLU A 94 16.14 -11.96 -4.91
C GLU A 94 16.19 -10.43 -4.70
N PRO A 95 16.27 -9.63 -5.78
CA PRO A 95 16.56 -8.19 -5.67
C PRO A 95 15.50 -7.43 -4.88
N GLU A 96 14.20 -7.70 -5.12
CA GLU A 96 13.13 -6.99 -4.41
C GLU A 96 13.07 -7.36 -2.93
N LEU A 97 13.50 -8.57 -2.57
CA LEU A 97 13.57 -9.01 -1.18
C LEU A 97 14.75 -8.35 -0.45
N LEU A 98 15.92 -8.25 -1.11
CA LEU A 98 17.07 -7.48 -0.61
C LEU A 98 16.68 -6.02 -0.39
N ALA A 99 15.96 -5.41 -1.34
CA ALA A 99 15.45 -4.05 -1.25
C ALA A 99 14.46 -3.88 -0.08
N ALA A 100 13.53 -4.81 0.10
CA ALA A 100 12.59 -4.78 1.22
C ALA A 100 13.31 -4.88 2.57
N LYS A 101 14.33 -5.73 2.68
CA LYS A 101 15.19 -5.81 3.87
C LYS A 101 15.93 -4.51 4.13
N ALA A 102 16.45 -3.87 3.07
CA ALA A 102 17.12 -2.57 3.19
C ALA A 102 16.19 -1.51 3.80
N VAL A 103 14.94 -1.43 3.34
CA VAL A 103 13.94 -0.51 3.92
C VAL A 103 13.66 -0.83 5.38
N ALA A 104 13.46 -2.11 5.74
CA ALA A 104 13.21 -2.51 7.13
C ALA A 104 14.38 -2.12 8.06
N LEU A 105 15.62 -2.30 7.61
CA LEU A 105 16.83 -1.88 8.32
C LEU A 105 16.90 -0.36 8.47
N ALA A 106 16.67 0.40 7.39
CA ALA A 106 16.68 1.85 7.42
C ALA A 106 15.68 2.41 8.43
N ARG A 107 14.46 1.88 8.42
CA ARG A 107 13.38 2.32 9.32
C ARG A 107 13.53 1.84 10.77
N THR A 108 14.43 0.87 11.02
CA THR A 108 14.85 0.47 12.39
C THR A 108 16.13 1.17 12.86
N GLY A 109 16.77 2.00 12.01
CA GLY A 109 17.94 2.79 12.35
C GLY A 109 19.29 2.14 12.00
N ASP A 110 19.30 0.94 11.44
CA ASP A 110 20.53 0.32 10.93
C ASP A 110 20.83 0.84 9.51
N LEU A 111 21.32 2.08 9.45
CA LEU A 111 21.56 2.79 8.19
C LEU A 111 22.73 2.17 7.38
N GLN A 112 23.71 1.56 8.05
CA GLN A 112 24.82 0.93 7.36
C GLN A 112 24.41 -0.40 6.72
N GLY A 113 23.70 -1.24 7.47
CA GLY A 113 23.14 -2.48 6.94
C GLY A 113 22.15 -2.20 5.80
N ALA A 114 21.30 -1.18 5.96
CA ALA A 114 20.36 -0.76 4.92
C ALA A 114 21.07 -0.41 3.59
N LEU A 115 22.18 0.32 3.65
CA LEU A 115 22.92 0.70 2.45
C LEU A 115 23.51 -0.54 1.75
N VAL A 116 24.13 -1.46 2.52
CA VAL A 116 24.70 -2.71 1.98
C VAL A 116 23.63 -3.53 1.23
N PHE A 117 22.46 -3.75 1.83
CA PHE A 117 21.38 -4.50 1.18
C PHE A 117 20.76 -3.74 0.00
N SER A 118 20.70 -2.41 0.06
CA SER A 118 20.24 -1.58 -1.05
C SER A 118 21.23 -1.61 -2.23
N ASP A 119 22.53 -1.62 -1.99
CA ASP A 119 23.55 -1.76 -3.03
C ASP A 119 23.48 -3.14 -3.66
N ALA A 120 23.43 -4.22 -2.86
CA ALA A 120 23.26 -5.59 -3.34
C ALA A 120 22.01 -5.76 -4.21
N ALA A 121 20.88 -5.16 -3.82
CA ALA A 121 19.64 -5.21 -4.59
C ALA A 121 19.78 -4.61 -6.00
N ILE A 122 20.56 -3.55 -6.17
CA ILE A 122 20.79 -2.91 -7.46
C ILE A 122 21.79 -3.74 -8.31
N GLU A 123 22.79 -4.34 -7.68
CA GLU A 123 23.83 -5.17 -8.36
C GLU A 123 23.25 -6.47 -8.92
N GLU A 124 22.26 -7.08 -8.27
CA GLU A 124 21.61 -8.35 -8.67
C GLU A 124 20.66 -8.23 -9.88
N ARG A 125 20.89 -7.25 -10.75
CA ARG A 125 20.14 -7.04 -12.01
C ARG A 125 18.64 -6.73 -11.83
N GLY A 126 18.27 -6.16 -10.73
CA GLY A 126 16.92 -5.65 -10.56
C GLY A 126 16.81 -4.22 -11.04
N ASP A 127 16.15 -3.97 -12.16
CA ASP A 127 15.82 -2.61 -12.61
C ASP A 127 14.29 -2.41 -12.55
N THR A 128 13.70 -2.67 -11.36
CA THR A 128 12.27 -2.45 -11.12
C THR A 128 12.05 -1.10 -10.42
N PRO A 129 10.89 -0.45 -10.60
CA PRO A 129 10.56 0.77 -9.89
C PRO A 129 10.68 0.63 -8.36
N TYR A 130 10.33 -0.53 -7.83
CA TYR A 130 10.39 -0.77 -6.39
C TYR A 130 11.81 -0.71 -5.82
N LEU A 131 12.81 -1.23 -6.53
CA LEU A 131 14.21 -1.17 -6.09
C LEU A 131 14.68 0.27 -5.91
N TRP A 132 14.33 1.14 -6.85
CA TRP A 132 14.66 2.55 -6.78
C TRP A 132 13.89 3.29 -5.70
N LEU A 133 12.61 2.94 -5.45
CA LEU A 133 11.85 3.49 -4.33
C LEU A 133 12.44 3.05 -2.98
N ALA A 134 12.84 1.79 -2.85
CA ALA A 134 13.49 1.27 -1.66
C ALA A 134 14.84 1.95 -1.40
N ARG A 135 15.64 2.18 -2.48
CA ARG A 135 16.87 2.94 -2.37
C ARG A 135 16.63 4.39 -1.96
N ALA A 136 15.59 5.03 -2.50
CA ALA A 136 15.20 6.37 -2.08
C ALA A 136 14.86 6.42 -0.59
N ASP A 137 14.13 5.40 -0.08
CA ASP A 137 13.80 5.26 1.34
C ASP A 137 15.07 5.20 2.22
N VAL A 138 16.02 4.35 1.85
CA VAL A 138 17.31 4.22 2.55
C VAL A 138 18.09 5.54 2.53
N LEU A 139 18.15 6.23 1.38
CA LEU A 139 18.89 7.50 1.25
C LEU A 139 18.20 8.64 2.04
N LEU A 140 16.84 8.65 2.11
CA LEU A 140 16.13 9.61 2.96
C LEU A 140 16.38 9.35 4.45
N ALA A 141 16.42 8.09 4.89
CA ALA A 141 16.81 7.74 6.26
C ALA A 141 18.21 8.24 6.63
N ARG A 142 19.09 8.38 5.64
CA ARG A 142 20.46 8.90 5.77
C ARG A 142 20.55 10.40 5.52
N GLU A 143 19.43 11.07 5.29
CA GLU A 143 19.35 12.51 4.97
C GLU A 143 20.13 12.90 3.70
N GLU A 144 20.24 11.99 2.73
CA GLU A 144 20.96 12.20 1.49
C GLU A 144 20.07 12.74 0.37
N THR A 145 20.50 13.85 -0.28
CA THR A 145 19.76 14.48 -1.39
C THR A 145 19.70 13.60 -2.65
N ARG A 146 20.58 12.62 -2.80
CA ARG A 146 20.55 11.64 -3.90
C ARG A 146 19.26 10.80 -3.95
N ALA A 147 18.44 10.83 -2.89
CA ALA A 147 17.12 10.20 -2.88
C ALA A 147 16.23 10.69 -4.03
N ASP A 148 16.31 11.98 -4.41
CA ASP A 148 15.49 12.56 -5.48
C ASP A 148 15.74 11.88 -6.83
N TYR A 149 17.00 11.63 -7.16
CA TYR A 149 17.37 10.86 -8.37
C TYR A 149 16.72 9.46 -8.38
N CYS A 150 16.67 8.79 -7.22
CA CYS A 150 16.06 7.46 -7.14
C CYS A 150 14.54 7.50 -7.40
N PHE A 151 13.84 8.52 -6.91
CA PHE A 151 12.41 8.72 -7.22
C PHE A 151 12.18 8.99 -8.70
N GLU A 152 13.00 9.84 -9.31
CA GLU A 152 12.94 10.11 -10.76
C GLU A 152 13.20 8.85 -11.57
N LYS A 153 14.20 8.05 -11.21
CA LYS A 153 14.51 6.79 -11.87
C LYS A 153 13.36 5.78 -11.77
N ALA A 154 12.71 5.66 -10.60
CA ALA A 154 11.54 4.81 -10.42
C ALA A 154 10.38 5.22 -11.35
N GLN A 155 10.13 6.53 -11.50
CA GLN A 155 9.10 7.04 -12.39
C GLN A 155 9.46 6.86 -13.88
N LEU A 156 10.73 6.96 -14.25
CA LEU A 156 11.20 6.71 -15.62
C LEU A 156 11.03 5.23 -16.03
N LEU A 157 11.17 4.30 -15.09
CA LEU A 157 10.97 2.87 -15.34
C LEU A 157 9.49 2.50 -15.47
N ALA A 158 8.58 3.28 -14.90
CA ALA A 158 7.14 3.06 -14.98
C ALA A 158 6.42 4.40 -15.23
N PRO A 159 6.51 4.95 -16.45
CA PRO A 159 5.91 6.22 -16.79
C PRO A 159 4.38 6.13 -16.71
N HIS A 160 3.77 7.15 -16.11
CA HIS A 160 2.31 7.25 -15.89
C HIS A 160 1.71 6.13 -15.01
N ASP A 161 2.52 5.42 -14.24
CA ASP A 161 2.04 4.45 -13.28
C ASP A 161 1.67 5.14 -11.95
N TRP A 162 0.37 5.28 -11.73
CA TRP A 162 -0.19 5.87 -10.52
C TRP A 162 0.26 5.14 -9.24
N PHE A 163 0.44 3.81 -9.31
CA PHE A 163 0.82 3.01 -8.15
C PHE A 163 2.26 3.29 -7.71
N VAL A 164 3.19 3.45 -8.67
CA VAL A 164 4.57 3.85 -8.40
C VAL A 164 4.63 5.26 -7.81
N ALA A 165 3.88 6.22 -8.36
CA ALA A 165 3.81 7.57 -7.82
C ALA A 165 3.19 7.60 -6.42
N TRP A 166 2.16 6.80 -6.16
CA TRP A 166 1.56 6.64 -4.84
C TRP A 166 2.56 6.05 -3.82
N LEU A 167 3.30 5.00 -4.17
CA LEU A 167 4.34 4.44 -3.30
C LEU A 167 5.44 5.47 -3.01
N ALA A 168 5.89 6.22 -4.03
CA ALA A 168 6.84 7.32 -3.85
C ALA A 168 6.33 8.37 -2.86
N ALA A 169 5.05 8.75 -2.99
CA ALA A 169 4.42 9.69 -2.07
C ALA A 169 4.35 9.14 -0.63
N ARG A 170 4.08 7.85 -0.45
CA ARG A 170 4.08 7.20 0.86
C ARG A 170 5.45 7.25 1.53
N VAL A 171 6.52 6.95 0.78
CA VAL A 171 7.90 7.09 1.27
C VAL A 171 8.16 8.54 1.70
N ARG A 172 7.80 9.53 0.88
CA ARG A 172 7.93 10.96 1.21
C ARG A 172 7.14 11.35 2.46
N CYS A 173 5.90 10.84 2.61
CA CYS A 173 5.08 11.09 3.80
C CYS A 173 5.70 10.51 5.07
N PHE A 174 6.35 9.36 5.01
CA PHE A 174 7.03 8.75 6.14
C PHE A 174 8.15 9.65 6.68
N TYR A 175 8.88 10.34 5.79
CA TYR A 175 9.94 11.31 6.14
C TYR A 175 9.43 12.76 6.20
N GLU A 176 8.12 12.95 6.41
CA GLU A 176 7.48 14.26 6.58
C GLU A 176 7.68 15.26 5.42
N GLN A 177 8.10 14.78 4.26
CA GLN A 177 8.27 15.58 3.04
C GLN A 177 6.92 15.81 2.33
N PHE A 178 5.92 16.30 3.07
CA PHE A 178 4.54 16.39 2.63
C PHE A 178 4.32 17.24 1.37
N ALA A 179 5.12 18.29 1.16
CA ALA A 179 5.01 19.12 -0.04
C ALA A 179 5.41 18.37 -1.32
N LEU A 180 6.41 17.50 -1.26
CA LEU A 180 6.83 16.65 -2.37
C LEU A 180 5.85 15.49 -2.57
N ALA A 181 5.37 14.88 -1.48
CA ALA A 181 4.33 13.85 -1.52
C ALA A 181 3.04 14.37 -2.16
N LEU A 182 2.64 15.62 -1.85
CA LEU A 182 1.46 16.25 -2.44
C LEU A 182 1.54 16.29 -3.98
N LYS A 183 2.69 16.69 -4.54
CA LYS A 183 2.90 16.75 -5.99
C LYS A 183 2.77 15.36 -6.63
N LEU A 184 3.36 14.34 -6.03
CA LEU A 184 3.29 12.96 -6.51
C LEU A 184 1.86 12.42 -6.49
N LEU A 185 1.09 12.71 -5.42
CA LEU A 185 -0.30 12.30 -5.30
C LEU A 185 -1.20 13.02 -6.32
N GLN A 186 -0.98 14.32 -6.57
CA GLN A 186 -1.69 15.04 -7.62
C GLN A 186 -1.41 14.43 -8.99
N GLN A 187 -0.17 14.14 -9.30
CA GLN A 187 0.24 13.46 -10.53
C GLN A 187 -0.38 12.07 -10.68
N ALA A 188 -0.39 11.27 -9.60
CA ALA A 188 -1.04 9.96 -9.60
C ALA A 188 -2.56 10.06 -9.86
N ILE A 189 -3.23 11.10 -9.35
CA ILE A 189 -4.65 11.36 -9.59
C ILE A 189 -4.91 11.76 -11.05
N GLU A 190 -4.01 12.50 -11.70
CA GLU A 190 -4.11 12.82 -13.14
C GLU A 190 -4.13 11.52 -13.99
N TRP A 191 -3.42 10.49 -13.57
CA TRP A 191 -3.37 9.20 -14.26
C TRP A 191 -4.51 8.25 -13.87
N ASN A 192 -4.99 8.31 -12.62
CA ASN A 192 -6.08 7.45 -12.14
C ASN A 192 -6.95 8.14 -11.08
N ALA A 193 -7.79 9.07 -11.52
CA ALA A 193 -8.71 9.80 -10.63
C ALA A 193 -9.80 8.90 -9.98
N ALA A 194 -10.05 7.72 -10.54
CA ALA A 194 -11.08 6.80 -10.05
C ALA A 194 -10.64 5.99 -8.82
N HIS A 195 -9.35 6.02 -8.46
CA HIS A 195 -8.84 5.23 -7.35
C HIS A 195 -8.96 5.98 -6.01
N PHE A 196 -9.83 5.51 -5.12
CA PHE A 196 -10.15 6.20 -3.86
C PHE A 196 -8.94 6.41 -2.94
N VAL A 197 -7.95 5.49 -2.97
CA VAL A 197 -6.76 5.55 -2.11
C VAL A 197 -5.93 6.80 -2.40
N LEU A 198 -5.86 7.24 -3.64
CA LEU A 198 -5.11 8.45 -4.02
C LEU A 198 -5.72 9.69 -3.37
N TRP A 199 -7.04 9.79 -3.38
CA TRP A 199 -7.76 10.89 -2.74
C TRP A 199 -7.68 10.82 -1.21
N LEU A 200 -7.69 9.61 -0.63
CA LEU A 200 -7.48 9.41 0.80
C LEU A 200 -6.09 9.87 1.24
N GLU A 201 -5.04 9.44 0.55
CA GLU A 201 -3.66 9.83 0.87
C GLU A 201 -3.41 11.33 0.58
N LEU A 202 -3.99 11.89 -0.49
CA LEU A 202 -3.95 13.32 -0.76
C LEU A 202 -4.57 14.11 0.39
N GLY A 203 -5.74 13.68 0.87
CA GLY A 203 -6.41 14.33 2.01
C GLY A 203 -5.60 14.26 3.30
N ARG A 204 -4.96 13.14 3.59
CA ARG A 204 -4.05 12.97 4.74
C ARG A 204 -2.83 13.88 4.63
N CYS A 205 -2.20 13.92 3.47
CA CYS A 205 -1.05 14.78 3.19
C CYS A 205 -1.40 16.27 3.33
N GLN A 206 -2.54 16.70 2.79
CA GLN A 206 -3.06 18.06 2.95
C GLN A 206 -3.36 18.40 4.41
N GLN A 207 -3.88 17.44 5.18
CA GLN A 207 -4.11 17.62 6.62
C GLN A 207 -2.80 17.85 7.37
N SER A 208 -1.75 17.09 7.07
CA SER A 208 -0.41 17.26 7.66
C SER A 208 0.19 18.63 7.34
N LEU A 209 -0.12 19.19 6.16
CA LEU A 209 0.25 20.55 5.77
C LEU A 209 -0.65 21.65 6.36
N GLY A 210 -1.67 21.30 7.15
CA GLY A 210 -2.62 22.25 7.70
C GLY A 210 -3.67 22.78 6.72
N LEU A 211 -3.75 22.21 5.51
CA LEU A 211 -4.68 22.60 4.44
C LEU A 211 -6.07 21.96 4.66
N VAL A 212 -6.72 22.30 5.78
CA VAL A 212 -7.94 21.65 6.30
C VAL A 212 -9.09 21.64 5.27
N GLY A 213 -9.30 22.75 4.53
CA GLY A 213 -10.34 22.86 3.51
C GLY A 213 -10.11 21.92 2.32
N ALA A 214 -8.88 21.89 1.81
CA ALA A 214 -8.47 20.98 0.73
C ALA A 214 -8.53 19.51 1.17
N ALA A 215 -8.03 19.23 2.37
CA ALA A 215 -8.08 17.88 2.98
C ALA A 215 -9.51 17.34 3.05
N LYS A 216 -10.45 18.16 3.53
CA LYS A 216 -11.86 17.79 3.58
C LYS A 216 -12.42 17.47 2.19
N HIS A 217 -12.10 18.28 1.19
CA HIS A 217 -12.55 18.05 -0.18
C HIS A 217 -12.02 16.72 -0.73
N SER A 218 -10.71 16.47 -0.63
CA SER A 218 -10.09 15.23 -1.10
C SER A 218 -10.66 13.99 -0.40
N LEU A 219 -10.86 14.05 0.93
CA LEU A 219 -11.46 12.96 1.68
C LEU A 219 -12.93 12.70 1.34
N LEU A 220 -13.69 13.72 0.97
CA LEU A 220 -15.05 13.56 0.46
C LEU A 220 -15.07 12.86 -0.91
N GLN A 221 -14.12 13.17 -1.78
CA GLN A 221 -13.93 12.44 -3.05
C GLN A 221 -13.58 10.97 -2.79
N ALA A 222 -12.64 10.69 -1.87
CA ALA A 222 -12.32 9.31 -1.49
C ALA A 222 -13.56 8.55 -0.98
N ARG A 223 -14.41 9.18 -0.16
CA ARG A 223 -15.64 8.59 0.35
C ARG A 223 -16.69 8.37 -0.75
N GLN A 224 -16.77 9.25 -1.73
CA GLN A 224 -17.68 9.09 -2.86
C GLN A 224 -17.29 7.89 -3.71
N LEU A 225 -15.98 7.65 -3.92
CA LEU A 225 -15.46 6.52 -4.67
C LEU A 225 -15.54 5.19 -3.90
N ASN A 226 -15.37 5.23 -2.57
CA ASN A 226 -15.50 4.06 -1.70
C ASN A 226 -16.16 4.45 -0.37
N PRO A 227 -17.52 4.36 -0.29
CA PRO A 227 -18.30 4.75 0.88
C PRO A 227 -17.99 3.93 2.14
N ASP A 228 -17.64 2.66 1.96
CA ASP A 228 -17.43 1.70 3.06
C ASP A 228 -16.00 1.72 3.62
N CYS A 229 -15.13 2.57 3.08
CA CYS A 229 -13.75 2.68 3.54
C CYS A 229 -13.67 3.32 4.94
N ARG A 230 -13.42 2.50 5.96
CA ARG A 230 -13.25 2.94 7.35
C ARG A 230 -12.12 3.97 7.50
N GLN A 231 -11.01 3.78 6.79
CA GLN A 231 -9.87 4.71 6.86
C GLN A 231 -10.26 6.13 6.40
N THR A 232 -11.13 6.23 5.37
CA THR A 232 -11.66 7.52 4.90
C THR A 232 -12.59 8.16 5.92
N ALA A 233 -13.44 7.38 6.58
CA ALA A 233 -14.32 7.88 7.63
C ALA A 233 -13.51 8.41 8.83
N ASP A 234 -12.50 7.67 9.28
CA ASP A 234 -11.61 8.08 10.36
C ASP A 234 -10.83 9.36 10.02
N ALA A 235 -10.33 9.48 8.78
CA ALA A 235 -9.63 10.68 8.32
C ALA A 235 -10.56 11.90 8.29
N LEU A 236 -11.80 11.75 7.82
CA LEU A 236 -12.80 12.83 7.83
C LEU A 236 -13.13 13.28 9.25
N ALA A 237 -13.29 12.35 10.19
CA ALA A 237 -13.53 12.66 11.59
C ALA A 237 -12.38 13.48 12.21
N LYS A 238 -11.12 13.12 11.90
CA LYS A 238 -9.92 13.86 12.34
C LYS A 238 -9.90 15.30 11.80
N VAL A 239 -10.19 15.47 10.51
CA VAL A 239 -10.25 16.80 9.88
C VAL A 239 -11.36 17.66 10.48
N ALA A 240 -12.53 17.07 10.76
CA ALA A 240 -13.65 17.77 11.40
C ALA A 240 -13.28 18.27 12.83
N ALA A 241 -12.60 17.42 13.61
CA ALA A 241 -12.13 17.77 14.95
C ALA A 241 -11.12 18.94 14.94
N THR A 242 -10.19 18.95 13.98
CA THR A 242 -9.19 20.02 13.80
C THR A 242 -9.86 21.36 13.45
N GLY A 243 -10.88 21.32 12.58
CA GLY A 243 -11.66 22.51 12.18
C GLY A 243 -12.47 23.12 13.32
N LEU A 244 -12.99 22.31 14.24
CA LEU A 244 -13.71 22.78 15.43
C LEU A 244 -12.75 23.48 16.45
N GLY A 245 -11.57 22.91 16.66
CA GLY A 245 -10.57 23.49 17.56
C GLY A 245 -10.06 24.86 17.11
N SER A 246 -9.92 25.10 15.81
CA SER A 246 -9.54 26.41 15.27
C SER A 246 -10.68 27.44 15.38
N ARG A 247 -11.93 27.03 15.20
CA ARG A 247 -13.13 27.90 15.36
C ARG A 247 -13.33 28.30 16.83
N LEU A 248 -13.17 27.37 17.76
CA LEU A 248 -13.28 27.64 19.20
C LEU A 248 -12.18 28.59 19.69
N ARG A 249 -10.93 28.41 19.26
CA ARG A 249 -9.82 29.35 19.54
C ARG A 249 -10.10 30.75 18.99
N GLY A 250 -10.60 30.88 17.77
CA GLY A 250 -10.98 32.14 17.18
C GLY A 250 -12.17 32.82 17.88
N TRP A 251 -13.12 32.04 18.44
CA TRP A 251 -14.23 32.53 19.23
C TRP A 251 -13.78 33.01 20.63
N TRP A 252 -12.95 32.24 21.32
CA TRP A 252 -12.33 32.61 22.58
C TRP A 252 -11.48 33.89 22.46
N TRP A 253 -10.70 34.03 21.42
CA TRP A 253 -9.87 35.21 21.19
C TRP A 253 -10.70 36.48 20.93
N ARG A 254 -11.87 36.34 20.29
CA ARG A 254 -12.83 37.47 20.11
C ARG A 254 -13.52 37.85 21.43
N LEU A 255 -13.78 36.92 22.31
CA LEU A 255 -14.40 37.18 23.64
C LEU A 255 -13.41 37.80 24.62
N SER A 256 -12.13 37.44 24.53
CA SER A 256 -11.09 37.99 25.41
C SER A 256 -10.62 39.41 25.06
N LYS A 257 -11.06 39.94 23.89
CA LYS A 257 -10.80 41.31 23.47
C LYS A 257 -11.98 42.29 23.68
N ARG A 258 -13.05 41.82 24.30
CA ARG A 258 -14.14 42.66 24.79
C ARG A 258 -14.05 42.77 26.32
#